data_45a2045eddec1088c197469c8dde398c
#
_entry.id   45a2045eddec1088c197469c8dde398c
#
_cell.length_a   1.000
_cell.length_b   1.000
_cell.length_c   1.000
_cell.angle_alpha   90.00
_cell.angle_beta   90.00
_cell.angle_gamma   90.00
#
_symmetry.space_group_name_H-M   'P 1'
#
loop_
_entity.id
_entity.type
_entity.pdbx_description
1 polymer ?
#
loop_
_entity_poly.entity_id
_entity_poly.type
_entity_poly.pdbx_seq_one_letter_code
_entity_poly.pdbx_strand_id
1 'polypeptide(L)'
;MLKIFSAPISLRQAVFVPLVVIILAIGVVISVLLTSHYERVIHHVSQNQLEATTSNLRSSLNLFLKQPFDASFSLAYTIKGSQLYKPGDVSAIQDYIHTSFDELYSRIDHLDVIGFGGKNGEFVGYRRNDQDNYSLMLKDQRTQNNLVIFMGEETESGATQVTPNYDPRTRPWYNKFNTPDSWKPRWSPIYVNSDEKQETTLSALQPLVLDNELLGVLVADIKLDTFNQFLVESRRLTHSHFFIFDDNIG
;
A
#
# COMPACT_ATOMS: atom_id res chain seq x y z
N MET A 1 -67.14 -6.15 54.70
CA MET A 1 -67.90 -7.22 54.02
C MET A 1 -67.97 -6.89 52.56
N LEU A 2 -66.99 -7.33 51.75
CA LEU A 2 -66.97 -7.08 50.29
C LEU A 2 -67.82 -8.19 49.59
N LYS A 3 -68.94 -7.83 49.06
CA LYS A 3 -69.74 -8.72 48.20
C LYS A 3 -69.03 -8.80 46.83
N ILE A 4 -68.39 -9.93 46.54
CA ILE A 4 -67.91 -10.25 45.21
C ILE A 4 -69.14 -10.66 44.39
N PHE A 5 -69.58 -9.82 43.46
CA PHE A 5 -70.57 -10.12 42.47
C PHE A 5 -70.00 -11.15 41.48
N SER A 6 -70.31 -12.42 41.61
CA SER A 6 -70.08 -13.43 40.60
C SER A 6 -71.25 -13.41 39.59
N ALA A 7 -71.08 -12.71 38.48
CA ALA A 7 -71.99 -12.87 37.35
C ALA A 7 -71.88 -14.30 36.79
N PRO A 8 -72.98 -14.97 36.39
CA PRO A 8 -72.93 -16.33 35.83
C PRO A 8 -72.20 -16.29 34.47
N ILE A 9 -71.01 -16.84 34.46
CA ILE A 9 -70.21 -16.99 33.25
C ILE A 9 -70.87 -18.03 32.38
N SER A 10 -71.24 -17.70 31.13
CA SER A 10 -71.79 -18.67 30.20
C SER A 10 -70.74 -19.74 29.86
N LEU A 11 -71.17 -20.99 29.66
CA LEU A 11 -70.32 -22.13 29.33
C LEU A 11 -69.38 -21.79 28.12
N ARG A 12 -69.89 -21.00 27.16
CA ARG A 12 -69.07 -20.50 26.03
C ARG A 12 -67.92 -19.57 26.47
N GLN A 13 -68.21 -18.67 27.40
CA GLN A 13 -67.14 -17.75 27.92
C GLN A 13 -66.11 -18.51 28.76
N ALA A 14 -66.53 -19.52 29.51
CA ALA A 14 -65.63 -20.33 30.32
C ALA A 14 -64.61 -21.14 29.50
N VAL A 15 -64.93 -21.47 28.26
CA VAL A 15 -64.05 -22.22 27.35
C VAL A 15 -63.27 -21.29 26.40
N PHE A 16 -63.95 -20.28 25.83
CA PHE A 16 -63.35 -19.40 24.83
C PHE A 16 -62.30 -18.44 25.41
N VAL A 17 -62.56 -17.87 26.61
CA VAL A 17 -61.63 -16.88 27.21
C VAL A 17 -60.26 -17.50 27.52
N PRO A 18 -60.16 -18.68 28.21
CA PRO A 18 -58.85 -19.28 28.45
C PRO A 18 -58.15 -19.72 27.16
N LEU A 19 -58.89 -20.20 26.15
CA LEU A 19 -58.28 -20.56 24.85
C LEU A 19 -57.67 -19.35 24.15
N VAL A 20 -58.35 -18.22 24.11
CA VAL A 20 -57.80 -16.98 23.54
C VAL A 20 -56.57 -16.47 24.33
N VAL A 21 -56.61 -16.55 25.66
CA VAL A 21 -55.45 -16.16 26.50
C VAL A 21 -54.24 -17.06 26.23
N ILE A 22 -54.45 -18.37 26.08
CA ILE A 22 -53.37 -19.31 25.76
C ILE A 22 -52.78 -19.01 24.39
N ILE A 23 -53.60 -18.78 23.37
CA ILE A 23 -53.12 -18.43 22.01
C ILE A 23 -52.32 -17.11 22.04
N LEU A 24 -52.80 -16.11 22.75
CA LEU A 24 -52.06 -14.83 22.91
C LEU A 24 -50.75 -15.04 23.66
N ALA A 25 -50.74 -15.81 24.72
CA ALA A 25 -49.53 -16.15 25.48
C ALA A 25 -48.49 -16.86 24.61
N ILE A 26 -48.91 -17.86 23.81
CA ILE A 26 -48.05 -18.56 22.87
C ILE A 26 -47.53 -17.57 21.81
N GLY A 27 -48.33 -16.68 21.27
CA GLY A 27 -47.95 -15.67 20.32
C GLY A 27 -46.86 -14.72 20.88
N VAL A 28 -47.02 -14.27 22.11
CA VAL A 28 -46.02 -13.46 22.81
C VAL A 28 -44.68 -14.20 23.00
N VAL A 29 -44.76 -15.48 23.46
CA VAL A 29 -43.55 -16.30 23.65
C VAL A 29 -42.81 -16.51 22.33
N ILE A 30 -43.54 -16.86 21.26
CA ILE A 30 -42.95 -17.03 19.93
C ILE A 30 -42.33 -15.70 19.44
N SER A 31 -43.02 -14.58 19.62
CA SER A 31 -42.50 -13.25 19.22
C SER A 31 -41.19 -12.89 19.95
N VAL A 32 -41.14 -13.11 21.26
CA VAL A 32 -39.93 -12.88 22.07
C VAL A 32 -38.78 -13.80 21.66
N LEU A 33 -39.06 -15.07 21.43
CA LEU A 33 -38.05 -16.04 20.96
C LEU A 33 -37.53 -15.69 19.56
N LEU A 34 -38.40 -15.31 18.63
CA LEU A 34 -38.00 -14.89 17.29
C LEU A 34 -37.12 -13.60 17.36
N THR A 35 -37.55 -12.61 18.11
CA THR A 35 -36.79 -11.34 18.24
C THR A 35 -35.42 -11.59 18.85
N SER A 36 -35.32 -12.38 19.91
CA SER A 36 -34.04 -12.70 20.56
C SER A 36 -33.13 -13.58 19.69
N HIS A 37 -33.68 -14.39 18.82
CA HIS A 37 -32.92 -15.16 17.84
C HIS A 37 -32.41 -14.29 16.71
N TYR A 38 -33.25 -13.37 16.21
CA TYR A 38 -32.88 -12.43 15.14
C TYR A 38 -31.73 -11.52 15.56
N GLU A 39 -31.79 -10.95 16.75
CA GLU A 39 -30.71 -10.08 17.25
C GLU A 39 -29.36 -10.81 17.35
N ARG A 40 -29.35 -12.05 17.86
CA ARG A 40 -28.12 -12.85 17.95
C ARG A 40 -27.52 -13.19 16.57
N VAL A 41 -28.37 -13.58 15.63
CA VAL A 41 -27.92 -13.92 14.27
C VAL A 41 -27.37 -12.69 13.54
N ILE A 42 -28.07 -11.55 13.63
CA ILE A 42 -27.61 -10.29 13.01
C ILE A 42 -26.27 -9.84 13.62
N HIS A 43 -26.14 -9.88 14.94
CA HIS A 43 -24.87 -9.53 15.60
C HIS A 43 -23.71 -10.44 15.18
N HIS A 44 -23.92 -11.75 15.14
CA HIS A 44 -22.88 -12.71 14.70
C HIS A 44 -22.50 -12.54 13.24
N VAL A 45 -23.47 -12.38 12.34
CA VAL A 45 -23.21 -12.18 10.91
C VAL A 45 -22.49 -10.85 10.68
N SER A 46 -22.93 -9.79 11.35
CA SER A 46 -22.31 -8.45 11.23
C SER A 46 -20.87 -8.44 11.75
N GLN A 47 -20.60 -9.06 12.91
CA GLN A 47 -19.26 -9.16 13.47
C GLN A 47 -18.32 -9.99 12.57
N ASN A 48 -18.76 -11.16 12.12
CA ASN A 48 -17.97 -12.00 11.23
C ASN A 48 -17.67 -11.33 9.88
N GLN A 49 -18.63 -10.58 9.32
CA GLN A 49 -18.41 -9.77 8.11
C GLN A 49 -17.40 -8.65 8.35
N LEU A 50 -17.51 -7.96 9.49
CA LEU A 50 -16.59 -6.87 9.83
C LEU A 50 -15.16 -7.39 10.02
N GLU A 51 -14.99 -8.51 10.73
CA GLU A 51 -13.69 -9.15 10.93
C GLU A 51 -13.08 -9.63 9.61
N ALA A 52 -13.86 -10.31 8.77
CA ALA A 52 -13.42 -10.78 7.45
C ALA A 52 -13.02 -9.60 6.55
N THR A 53 -13.82 -8.54 6.53
CA THR A 53 -13.56 -7.32 5.76
C THR A 53 -12.30 -6.62 6.24
N THR A 54 -12.13 -6.47 7.56
CA THR A 54 -10.94 -5.85 8.16
C THR A 54 -9.69 -6.68 7.89
N SER A 55 -9.78 -8.00 7.99
CA SER A 55 -8.67 -8.92 7.67
C SER A 55 -8.26 -8.84 6.20
N ASN A 56 -9.22 -8.83 5.29
CA ASN A 56 -8.95 -8.68 3.86
C ASN A 56 -8.28 -7.36 3.52
N LEU A 57 -8.75 -6.27 4.13
CA LEU A 57 -8.14 -4.96 3.97
C LEU A 57 -6.70 -4.90 4.47
N ARG A 58 -6.48 -5.43 5.67
CA ARG A 58 -5.12 -5.52 6.23
C ARG A 58 -4.20 -6.30 5.31
N SER A 59 -4.68 -7.40 4.76
CA SER A 59 -3.92 -8.23 3.83
C SER A 59 -3.62 -7.48 2.53
N SER A 60 -4.61 -6.79 1.96
CA SER A 60 -4.43 -5.99 0.73
C SER A 60 -3.48 -4.82 0.95
N LEU A 61 -3.59 -4.11 2.08
CA LEU A 61 -2.67 -3.02 2.43
C LEU A 61 -1.24 -3.53 2.65
N ASN A 62 -1.10 -4.64 3.38
CA ASN A 62 0.20 -5.26 3.56
C ASN A 62 0.84 -5.68 2.23
N LEU A 63 0.06 -6.25 1.32
CA LEU A 63 0.53 -6.62 0.00
C LEU A 63 0.96 -5.39 -0.79
N PHE A 64 0.11 -4.36 -0.85
CA PHE A 64 0.39 -3.10 -1.53
C PHE A 64 1.70 -2.47 -1.05
N LEU A 65 1.91 -2.40 0.26
CA LEU A 65 3.12 -1.82 0.84
C LEU A 65 4.33 -2.76 0.74
N LYS A 66 4.14 -4.07 0.73
CA LYS A 66 5.25 -5.04 0.69
C LYS A 66 5.86 -5.20 -0.71
N GLN A 67 5.06 -5.13 -1.76
CA GLN A 67 5.52 -5.39 -3.13
C GLN A 67 6.69 -4.50 -3.58
N PRO A 68 6.73 -3.17 -3.34
CA PRO A 68 7.89 -2.33 -3.67
C PRO A 68 9.17 -2.74 -2.93
N PHE A 69 9.06 -3.20 -1.67
CA PHE A 69 10.21 -3.75 -0.94
C PHE A 69 10.70 -5.06 -1.56
N ASP A 70 9.79 -5.96 -1.90
CA ASP A 70 10.16 -7.24 -2.50
C ASP A 70 10.86 -7.02 -3.86
N ALA A 71 10.41 -6.05 -4.66
CA ALA A 71 11.05 -5.66 -5.91
C ALA A 71 12.47 -5.11 -5.66
N SER A 72 12.61 -4.10 -4.82
CA SER A 72 13.91 -3.49 -4.50
C SER A 72 14.87 -4.50 -3.85
N PHE A 73 14.38 -5.39 -2.99
CA PHE A 73 15.17 -6.45 -2.38
C PHE A 73 15.71 -7.44 -3.43
N SER A 74 14.86 -7.90 -4.35
CA SER A 74 15.26 -8.83 -5.42
C SER A 74 16.33 -8.22 -6.32
N LEU A 75 16.17 -6.95 -6.69
CA LEU A 75 17.18 -6.23 -7.46
C LEU A 75 18.49 -6.09 -6.69
N ALA A 76 18.43 -5.66 -5.41
CA ALA A 76 19.62 -5.53 -4.57
C ALA A 76 20.38 -6.85 -4.43
N TYR A 77 19.65 -7.94 -4.24
CA TYR A 77 20.24 -9.26 -4.11
C TYR A 77 21.04 -9.67 -5.36
N THR A 78 20.48 -9.45 -6.55
CA THR A 78 21.14 -9.77 -7.81
C THR A 78 22.30 -8.81 -8.10
N ILE A 79 22.12 -7.50 -7.92
CA ILE A 79 23.18 -6.50 -8.11
C ILE A 79 24.39 -6.82 -7.24
N LYS A 80 24.14 -7.18 -5.97
CA LYS A 80 25.19 -7.61 -5.03
C LYS A 80 25.84 -8.93 -5.45
N GLY A 81 25.03 -9.96 -5.69
CA GLY A 81 25.52 -11.32 -5.99
C GLY A 81 26.30 -11.39 -7.30
N SER A 82 25.92 -10.63 -8.30
CA SER A 82 26.60 -10.55 -9.61
C SER A 82 27.60 -9.40 -9.69
N GLN A 83 27.84 -8.66 -8.61
CA GLN A 83 28.78 -7.54 -8.54
C GLN A 83 28.60 -6.51 -9.69
N LEU A 84 27.35 -6.18 -9.99
CA LEU A 84 27.01 -5.30 -11.13
C LEU A 84 27.41 -3.84 -10.88
N TYR A 85 27.48 -3.41 -9.62
CA TYR A 85 27.83 -2.03 -9.30
C TYR A 85 29.35 -1.80 -9.44
N LYS A 86 29.70 -0.83 -10.27
CA LYS A 86 31.05 -0.27 -10.37
C LYS A 86 30.99 1.23 -10.07
N PRO A 87 31.81 1.75 -9.15
CA PRO A 87 31.80 3.17 -8.84
C PRO A 87 32.00 4.04 -10.09
N GLY A 88 31.03 4.96 -10.34
CA GLY A 88 31.05 5.84 -11.49
C GLY A 88 30.44 5.24 -12.78
N ASP A 89 30.08 3.96 -12.79
CA ASP A 89 29.48 3.29 -13.94
C ASP A 89 28.26 2.48 -13.51
N VAL A 90 27.09 2.89 -13.92
CA VAL A 90 25.81 2.23 -13.63
C VAL A 90 25.24 1.47 -14.83
N SER A 91 26.01 1.27 -15.90
CA SER A 91 25.53 0.62 -17.13
C SER A 91 25.03 -0.80 -16.90
N ALA A 92 25.78 -1.63 -16.18
CA ALA A 92 25.36 -3.00 -15.87
C ALA A 92 24.11 -3.05 -14.97
N ILE A 93 23.92 -2.07 -14.10
CA ILE A 93 22.70 -1.93 -13.30
C ILE A 93 21.53 -1.46 -14.19
N GLN A 94 21.80 -0.53 -15.11
CA GLN A 94 20.81 -0.08 -16.09
C GLN A 94 20.28 -1.27 -16.89
N ASP A 95 21.15 -2.05 -17.49
CA ASP A 95 20.79 -3.22 -18.32
C ASP A 95 19.98 -4.24 -17.51
N TYR A 96 20.37 -4.45 -16.23
CA TYR A 96 19.65 -5.38 -15.37
C TYR A 96 18.26 -4.86 -14.97
N ILE A 97 18.12 -3.60 -14.58
CA ILE A 97 16.82 -3.01 -14.26
C ILE A 97 15.94 -3.03 -15.51
N HIS A 98 16.48 -2.64 -16.67
CA HIS A 98 15.77 -2.65 -17.94
C HIS A 98 15.22 -4.05 -18.27
N THR A 99 16.06 -5.08 -18.20
CA THR A 99 15.64 -6.46 -18.46
C THR A 99 14.57 -6.96 -17.47
N SER A 100 14.57 -6.46 -16.23
CA SER A 100 13.62 -6.88 -15.18
C SER A 100 12.33 -6.05 -15.19
N PHE A 101 12.31 -4.99 -15.93
CA PHE A 101 11.35 -3.89 -15.84
C PHE A 101 9.93 -4.31 -16.19
N ASP A 102 9.72 -4.94 -17.35
CA ASP A 102 8.40 -5.39 -17.80
C ASP A 102 7.77 -6.37 -16.81
N GLU A 103 8.57 -7.27 -16.27
CA GLU A 103 8.11 -8.23 -15.24
C GLU A 103 7.70 -7.52 -13.96
N LEU A 104 8.49 -6.56 -13.49
CA LEU A 104 8.19 -5.81 -12.27
C LEU A 104 6.91 -4.99 -12.42
N TYR A 105 6.76 -4.26 -13.50
CA TYR A 105 5.59 -3.43 -13.72
C TYR A 105 4.32 -4.22 -14.07
N SER A 106 4.45 -5.41 -14.65
CA SER A 106 3.30 -6.30 -14.86
C SER A 106 2.74 -6.88 -13.55
N ARG A 107 3.58 -6.99 -12.53
CA ARG A 107 3.21 -7.56 -11.22
C ARG A 107 2.84 -6.50 -10.18
N ILE A 108 3.39 -5.30 -10.30
CA ILE A 108 3.25 -4.21 -9.33
C ILE A 108 2.73 -2.99 -10.07
N ASP A 109 1.44 -2.92 -10.27
CA ASP A 109 0.75 -1.88 -11.04
C ASP A 109 0.85 -0.47 -10.42
N HIS A 110 1.06 -0.39 -9.11
CA HIS A 110 1.24 0.87 -8.38
C HIS A 110 2.70 1.34 -8.27
N LEU A 111 3.66 0.62 -8.83
CA LEU A 111 5.06 1.03 -8.92
C LEU A 111 5.20 2.16 -9.95
N ASP A 112 5.77 3.30 -9.56
CA ASP A 112 6.02 4.44 -10.45
C ASP A 112 7.45 4.47 -10.94
N VAL A 113 8.42 4.37 -10.03
CA VAL A 113 9.85 4.38 -10.34
C VAL A 113 10.53 3.20 -9.67
N ILE A 114 11.46 2.61 -10.37
CA ILE A 114 12.47 1.73 -9.80
C ILE A 114 13.85 2.26 -10.18
N GLY A 115 14.73 2.44 -9.21
CA GLY A 115 16.03 3.04 -9.47
C GLY A 115 17.10 2.69 -8.45
N PHE A 116 18.33 3.11 -8.76
CA PHE A 116 19.51 2.95 -7.92
C PHE A 116 20.31 4.25 -7.90
N GLY A 117 20.61 4.73 -6.70
CA GLY A 117 21.57 5.81 -6.47
C GLY A 117 22.86 5.27 -5.88
N GLY A 118 23.97 5.51 -6.54
CA GLY A 118 25.28 5.01 -6.11
C GLY A 118 25.98 5.97 -5.12
N LYS A 119 26.97 5.41 -4.41
CA LYS A 119 27.74 6.15 -3.38
C LYS A 119 28.54 7.35 -3.91
N ASN A 120 28.86 7.35 -5.20
CA ASN A 120 29.59 8.46 -5.84
C ASN A 120 28.65 9.51 -6.47
N GLY A 121 27.31 9.35 -6.29
CA GLY A 121 26.34 10.30 -6.78
C GLY A 121 25.80 10.00 -8.18
N GLU A 122 26.11 8.84 -8.74
CA GLU A 122 25.47 8.33 -9.94
C GLU A 122 24.04 7.88 -9.65
N PHE A 123 23.18 7.90 -10.68
CA PHE A 123 21.80 7.46 -10.58
C PHE A 123 21.35 6.80 -11.88
N VAL A 124 20.61 5.73 -11.77
CA VAL A 124 19.87 5.13 -12.87
C VAL A 124 18.51 4.69 -12.37
N GLY A 125 17.47 4.92 -13.16
CA GLY A 125 16.12 4.48 -12.82
C GLY A 125 15.21 4.51 -14.04
N TYR A 126 14.13 3.77 -13.92
CA TYR A 126 13.06 3.74 -14.91
C TYR A 126 11.77 4.21 -14.27
N ARG A 127 11.03 5.04 -15.00
CA ARG A 127 9.72 5.54 -14.60
C ARG A 127 8.67 5.06 -15.58
N ARG A 128 7.54 4.64 -15.05
CA ARG A 128 6.32 4.39 -15.82
C ARG A 128 5.61 5.72 -16.12
N ASN A 129 5.26 5.92 -17.38
CA ASN A 129 4.47 7.06 -17.84
C ASN A 129 3.00 6.68 -18.03
N ASP A 130 2.12 7.68 -18.14
CA ASP A 130 0.65 7.51 -18.17
C ASP A 130 0.12 6.74 -19.41
N GLN A 131 0.96 6.41 -20.39
CA GLN A 131 0.60 5.70 -21.62
C GLN A 131 1.28 4.33 -21.76
N ASP A 132 1.64 3.69 -20.63
CA ASP A 132 2.46 2.48 -20.58
C ASP A 132 3.82 2.62 -21.30
N ASN A 133 4.25 3.84 -21.54
CA ASN A 133 5.59 4.16 -21.98
C ASN A 133 6.48 4.39 -20.75
N TYR A 134 7.78 4.29 -20.99
CA TYR A 134 8.76 4.38 -19.93
C TYR A 134 9.72 5.55 -20.19
N SER A 135 10.34 6.02 -19.14
CA SER A 135 11.43 6.98 -19.21
C SER A 135 12.62 6.46 -18.45
N LEU A 136 13.78 6.48 -19.11
CA LEU A 136 15.06 6.26 -18.46
C LEU A 136 15.52 7.55 -17.78
N MET A 137 15.86 7.46 -16.51
CA MET A 137 16.50 8.53 -15.72
C MET A 137 17.95 8.14 -15.46
N LEU A 138 18.88 8.91 -16.00
CA LEU A 138 20.30 8.56 -15.94
C LEU A 138 21.15 9.75 -15.46
N LYS A 139 22.08 9.47 -14.57
CA LYS A 139 23.14 10.38 -14.14
C LYS A 139 24.43 9.61 -13.95
N ASP A 140 25.34 9.76 -14.88
CA ASP A 140 26.73 9.27 -14.80
C ASP A 140 27.61 10.09 -15.77
N GLN A 141 28.76 9.57 -16.14
CA GLN A 141 29.68 10.23 -17.08
C GLN A 141 29.06 10.46 -18.46
N ARG A 142 28.16 9.56 -18.93
CA ARG A 142 27.47 9.67 -20.23
C ARG A 142 26.58 10.91 -20.31
N THR A 143 26.05 11.36 -19.18
CA THR A 143 25.19 12.55 -19.07
C THR A 143 25.94 13.77 -18.52
N GLN A 144 27.27 13.76 -18.57
CA GLN A 144 28.12 14.80 -17.97
C GLN A 144 27.77 15.06 -16.50
N ASN A 145 27.40 14.02 -15.78
CA ASN A 145 26.96 14.04 -14.38
C ASN A 145 25.71 14.91 -14.09
N ASN A 146 24.91 15.22 -15.10
CA ASN A 146 23.56 15.76 -14.90
C ASN A 146 22.53 14.63 -14.85
N LEU A 147 21.45 14.83 -14.11
CA LEU A 147 20.31 13.92 -14.25
C LEU A 147 19.59 14.25 -15.56
N VAL A 148 19.58 13.29 -16.47
CA VAL A 148 18.91 13.40 -17.76
C VAL A 148 17.76 12.37 -17.82
N ILE A 149 16.61 12.81 -18.27
CA ILE A 149 15.44 11.95 -18.51
C ILE A 149 15.30 11.78 -20.01
N PHE A 150 15.28 10.53 -20.44
CA PHE A 150 15.09 10.13 -21.83
C PHE A 150 13.67 9.57 -21.98
N MET A 151 12.98 9.91 -23.08
CA MET A 151 11.71 9.28 -23.41
C MET A 151 12.00 7.91 -24.00
N GLY A 152 11.47 6.85 -23.38
CA GLY A 152 11.77 5.48 -23.73
C GLY A 152 12.86 4.87 -22.84
N GLU A 153 13.39 3.76 -23.29
CA GLU A 153 14.21 2.86 -22.46
C GLU A 153 15.71 3.10 -22.62
N GLU A 154 16.10 3.85 -23.66
CA GLU A 154 17.49 4.04 -24.06
C GLU A 154 17.85 5.53 -24.23
N THR A 155 19.14 5.82 -24.12
CA THR A 155 19.67 7.19 -24.32
C THR A 155 19.52 7.71 -25.74
N GLU A 156 19.34 6.83 -26.72
CA GLU A 156 19.14 7.16 -28.13
C GLU A 156 17.77 7.82 -28.41
N SER A 157 16.81 7.62 -27.53
CA SER A 157 15.45 8.16 -27.68
C SER A 157 15.35 9.69 -27.54
N GLY A 158 16.43 10.36 -27.18
CA GLY A 158 16.50 11.81 -27.01
C GLY A 158 16.14 12.26 -25.59
N ALA A 159 16.92 13.24 -25.09
CA ALA A 159 16.69 13.81 -23.77
C ALA A 159 15.43 14.71 -23.79
N THR A 160 14.53 14.48 -22.81
CA THR A 160 13.34 15.32 -22.61
C THR A 160 13.52 16.34 -21.51
N GLN A 161 14.40 16.04 -20.54
CA GLN A 161 14.67 16.92 -19.41
C GLN A 161 16.13 16.76 -18.96
N VAL A 162 16.74 17.86 -18.55
CA VAL A 162 18.06 17.88 -17.91
C VAL A 162 17.97 18.64 -16.60
N THR A 163 18.33 17.97 -15.50
CA THR A 163 18.40 18.59 -14.17
C THR A 163 19.88 18.73 -13.78
N PRO A 164 20.45 19.93 -13.87
CA PRO A 164 21.84 20.16 -13.52
C PRO A 164 22.04 20.06 -11.99
N ASN A 165 23.26 19.71 -11.59
CA ASN A 165 23.67 19.63 -10.17
C ASN A 165 22.81 18.68 -9.31
N TYR A 166 22.08 17.77 -9.91
CA TYR A 166 21.36 16.75 -9.16
C TYR A 166 22.35 15.83 -8.43
N ASP A 167 22.14 15.63 -7.14
CA ASP A 167 22.89 14.65 -6.36
C ASP A 167 21.91 13.75 -5.60
N PRO A 168 21.80 12.46 -5.94
CA PRO A 168 20.87 11.54 -5.28
C PRO A 168 21.14 11.42 -3.77
N ARG A 169 22.39 11.62 -3.34
CA ARG A 169 22.78 11.49 -1.92
C ARG A 169 22.20 12.58 -1.03
N THR A 170 21.81 13.72 -1.61
CA THR A 170 21.15 14.81 -0.89
C THR A 170 19.63 14.64 -0.79
N ARG A 171 19.09 13.68 -1.51
CA ARG A 171 17.63 13.47 -1.56
C ARG A 171 17.10 12.82 -0.28
N PRO A 172 15.84 13.10 0.11
CA PRO A 172 15.23 12.56 1.32
C PRO A 172 15.24 11.02 1.40
N TRP A 173 15.20 10.36 0.25
CA TRP A 173 15.25 8.92 0.17
C TRP A 173 16.65 8.33 0.39
N TYR A 174 17.74 9.08 0.12
CA TYR A 174 19.11 8.59 0.26
C TYR A 174 19.77 9.06 1.56
N ASN A 175 19.57 10.32 1.96
CA ASN A 175 20.33 10.98 3.03
C ASN A 175 20.10 10.38 4.43
N LYS A 176 19.18 9.43 4.57
CA LYS A 176 18.94 8.69 5.83
C LYS A 176 19.91 7.52 6.04
N PHE A 177 20.72 7.19 5.04
CA PHE A 177 21.69 6.09 5.10
C PHE A 177 23.13 6.56 5.37
N ASN A 178 23.29 7.58 6.18
CA ASN A 178 24.59 8.22 6.47
C ASN A 178 25.40 7.54 7.57
N THR A 179 24.83 6.58 8.29
CA THR A 179 25.52 5.80 9.33
C THR A 179 25.25 4.29 9.17
N PRO A 180 26.17 3.40 9.56
CA PRO A 180 25.98 1.95 9.44
C PRO A 180 24.70 1.44 10.12
N ASP A 181 24.33 1.98 11.27
CA ASP A 181 23.10 1.59 11.99
C ASP A 181 21.82 1.91 11.21
N SER A 182 21.91 2.84 10.25
CA SER A 182 20.80 3.25 9.40
C SER A 182 20.61 2.34 8.17
N TRP A 183 21.54 1.43 7.86
CA TRP A 183 21.53 0.60 6.65
C TRP A 183 20.52 -0.56 6.74
N LYS A 184 19.26 -0.21 6.90
CA LYS A 184 18.14 -1.17 6.97
C LYS A 184 17.04 -0.74 6.00
N PRO A 185 16.33 -1.69 5.37
CA PRO A 185 15.17 -1.38 4.55
C PRO A 185 14.16 -0.53 5.32
N ARG A 186 13.63 0.49 4.67
CA ARG A 186 12.63 1.41 5.28
C ARG A 186 11.85 2.16 4.23
N TRP A 187 10.75 2.78 4.64
CA TRP A 187 10.09 3.81 3.85
C TRP A 187 10.86 5.15 3.94
N SER A 188 10.82 5.91 2.85
CA SER A 188 11.27 7.31 2.88
C SER A 188 10.27 8.16 3.67
N PRO A 189 10.65 9.38 4.09
CA PRO A 189 9.65 10.43 4.29
C PRO A 189 8.87 10.65 3.00
N ILE A 190 7.67 11.21 3.08
CA ILE A 190 6.97 11.71 1.89
C ILE A 190 7.75 12.92 1.37
N TYR A 191 8.06 12.95 0.08
CA TYR A 191 8.81 14.04 -0.54
C TYR A 191 8.32 14.34 -1.96
N VAL A 192 8.76 15.47 -2.49
CA VAL A 192 8.45 15.87 -3.87
C VAL A 192 9.66 15.52 -4.76
N ASN A 193 9.38 14.93 -5.92
CA ASN A 193 10.39 14.60 -6.91
C ASN A 193 11.08 15.86 -7.44
N SER A 194 12.34 15.71 -7.88
CA SER A 194 13.15 16.85 -8.38
C SER A 194 12.97 17.14 -9.86
N ASP A 195 12.10 16.40 -10.53
CA ASP A 195 11.80 16.61 -11.94
C ASP A 195 10.68 17.64 -12.15
N GLU A 196 10.37 17.95 -13.40
CA GLU A 196 9.35 18.94 -13.75
C GLU A 196 7.94 18.57 -13.29
N LYS A 197 7.63 17.27 -13.14
CA LYS A 197 6.33 16.80 -12.67
C LYS A 197 6.07 17.11 -11.20
N GLN A 198 7.12 17.22 -10.39
CA GLN A 198 7.05 17.52 -8.94
C GLN A 198 6.03 16.65 -8.19
N GLU A 199 5.94 15.39 -8.56
CA GLU A 199 5.01 14.44 -7.96
C GLU A 199 5.40 14.15 -6.51
N THR A 200 4.39 14.07 -5.65
CA THR A 200 4.59 13.67 -4.26
C THR A 200 4.70 12.15 -4.18
N THR A 201 5.78 11.69 -3.57
CA THR A 201 6.23 10.29 -3.64
C THR A 201 6.52 9.74 -2.25
N LEU A 202 6.30 8.45 -2.11
CA LEU A 202 6.71 7.62 -0.98
C LEU A 202 7.52 6.44 -1.55
N SER A 203 8.71 6.18 -1.02
CA SER A 203 9.63 5.20 -1.59
C SER A 203 9.95 4.07 -0.61
N ALA A 204 9.90 2.83 -1.09
CA ALA A 204 10.52 1.70 -0.42
C ALA A 204 12.02 1.69 -0.71
N LEU A 205 12.84 1.73 0.32
CA LEU A 205 14.28 1.92 0.25
C LEU A 205 15.02 0.65 0.67
N GLN A 206 15.93 0.20 -0.18
CA GLN A 206 16.79 -0.95 0.07
C GLN A 206 18.26 -0.55 -0.05
N PRO A 207 19.02 -0.45 1.05
CA PRO A 207 20.44 -0.19 0.98
C PRO A 207 21.21 -1.38 0.38
N LEU A 208 22.12 -1.10 -0.51
CA LEU A 208 23.06 -2.06 -1.08
C LEU A 208 24.36 -2.00 -0.29
N VAL A 209 24.58 -3.00 0.56
CA VAL A 209 25.75 -3.08 1.44
C VAL A 209 26.61 -4.29 1.08
N LEU A 210 27.90 -4.07 0.88
CA LEU A 210 28.91 -5.10 0.64
C LEU A 210 30.14 -4.79 1.49
N ASP A 211 30.70 -5.80 2.13
CA ASP A 211 31.92 -5.71 2.94
C ASP A 211 31.91 -4.55 3.97
N ASN A 212 30.75 -4.35 4.62
CA ASN A 212 30.51 -3.28 5.58
C ASN A 212 30.64 -1.86 4.98
N GLU A 213 30.38 -1.72 3.69
CA GLU A 213 30.35 -0.45 2.98
C GLU A 213 29.00 -0.27 2.28
N LEU A 214 28.40 0.92 2.37
CA LEU A 214 27.22 1.29 1.60
C LEU A 214 27.65 1.61 0.16
N LEU A 215 27.24 0.78 -0.78
CA LEU A 215 27.51 1.00 -2.21
C LEU A 215 26.47 1.90 -2.88
N GLY A 216 25.27 1.97 -2.32
CA GLY A 216 24.19 2.76 -2.83
C GLY A 216 22.85 2.36 -2.22
N VAL A 217 21.76 2.95 -2.74
CA VAL A 217 20.40 2.70 -2.28
C VAL A 217 19.52 2.44 -3.50
N LEU A 218 18.80 1.32 -3.48
CA LEU A 218 17.70 1.10 -4.40
C LEU A 218 16.45 1.78 -3.87
N VAL A 219 15.67 2.30 -4.79
CA VAL A 219 14.44 3.04 -4.55
C VAL A 219 13.33 2.45 -5.42
N ALA A 220 12.19 2.17 -4.79
CA ALA A 220 10.97 1.76 -5.48
C ALA A 220 9.86 2.72 -5.05
N ASP A 221 9.47 3.60 -5.97
CA ASP A 221 8.56 4.72 -5.71
C ASP A 221 7.13 4.35 -5.99
N ILE A 222 6.25 4.83 -5.13
CA ILE A 222 4.80 4.91 -5.37
C ILE A 222 4.36 6.37 -5.27
N LYS A 223 3.49 6.80 -6.19
CA LYS A 223 2.87 8.12 -6.10
C LYS A 223 1.90 8.16 -4.92
N LEU A 224 1.92 9.24 -4.17
CA LEU A 224 0.98 9.42 -3.06
C LEU A 224 -0.49 9.40 -3.54
N ASP A 225 -0.74 9.90 -4.74
CA ASP A 225 -2.08 9.86 -5.33
C ASP A 225 -2.56 8.43 -5.60
N THR A 226 -1.68 7.54 -6.08
CA THR A 226 -2.00 6.12 -6.28
C THR A 226 -2.30 5.44 -4.94
N PHE A 227 -1.52 5.76 -3.90
CA PHE A 227 -1.80 5.28 -2.55
C PHE A 227 -3.14 5.80 -2.01
N ASN A 228 -3.43 7.07 -2.20
CA ASN A 228 -4.72 7.66 -1.81
C ASN A 228 -5.89 7.02 -2.57
N GLN A 229 -5.74 6.74 -3.87
CA GLN A 229 -6.76 6.03 -4.65
C GLN A 229 -7.02 4.63 -4.09
N PHE A 230 -5.96 3.88 -3.77
CA PHE A 230 -6.08 2.58 -3.11
C PHE A 230 -6.88 2.67 -1.79
N LEU A 231 -6.60 3.68 -0.96
CA LEU A 231 -7.33 3.89 0.31
C LEU A 231 -8.80 4.26 0.09
N VAL A 232 -9.08 5.12 -0.89
CA VAL A 232 -10.45 5.52 -1.25
C VAL A 232 -11.26 4.33 -1.75
N GLU A 233 -10.66 3.49 -2.59
CA GLU A 233 -11.31 2.30 -3.13
C GLU A 233 -11.54 1.25 -2.04
N SER A 234 -10.57 1.03 -1.18
CA SER A 234 -10.68 0.18 0.01
C SER A 234 -11.79 0.64 0.94
N ARG A 235 -11.92 1.95 1.18
CA ARG A 235 -13.01 2.55 1.95
C ARG A 235 -14.38 2.31 1.31
N ARG A 236 -14.49 2.44 -0.02
CA ARG A 236 -15.74 2.25 -0.76
C ARG A 236 -16.24 0.81 -0.64
N LEU A 237 -15.33 -0.16 -0.68
CA LEU A 237 -15.67 -1.58 -0.55
C LEU A 237 -16.09 -1.98 0.87
N THR A 238 -15.60 -1.29 1.87
CA THR A 238 -15.78 -1.68 3.28
C THR A 238 -16.72 -0.80 4.06
N HIS A 239 -17.12 0.35 3.50
CA HIS A 239 -17.91 1.40 4.18
C HIS A 239 -17.27 1.86 5.51
N SER A 240 -15.94 1.73 5.63
CA SER A 240 -15.16 2.04 6.83
C SER A 240 -14.28 3.27 6.63
N HIS A 241 -13.93 3.96 7.70
CA HIS A 241 -12.95 5.04 7.69
C HIS A 241 -11.61 4.49 8.19
N PHE A 242 -10.54 4.75 7.43
CA PHE A 242 -9.18 4.37 7.80
C PHE A 242 -8.37 5.61 8.12
N PHE A 243 -7.52 5.48 9.13
CA PHE A 243 -6.54 6.48 9.48
C PHE A 243 -5.17 5.78 9.48
N ILE A 244 -4.22 6.34 8.77
CA ILE A 244 -2.83 5.88 8.77
C ILE A 244 -2.03 6.92 9.54
N PHE A 245 -1.33 6.48 10.55
CA PHE A 245 -0.42 7.32 11.34
C PHE A 245 1.01 6.92 11.02
N ASP A 246 1.87 7.90 10.82
CA ASP A 246 3.32 7.70 10.78
C ASP A 246 3.85 7.89 12.21
N ASP A 247 4.32 6.82 12.82
CA ASP A 247 4.89 6.85 14.18
C ASP A 247 6.25 7.57 14.25
N ASN A 248 6.80 8.02 13.11
CA ASN A 248 8.10 8.66 13.01
C ASN A 248 8.05 10.20 12.92
N ILE A 249 6.87 10.81 13.08
CA ILE A 249 6.75 12.26 13.20
C ILE A 249 6.94 12.62 14.68
N GLY A 250 8.20 12.70 15.09
CA GLY A 250 8.67 13.19 16.38
C GLY A 250 9.75 14.24 16.16
#